data_63dbc33d114085841bea5bf150f3c54d
#
_entry.id   63dbc33d114085841bea5bf150f3c54d
#
_cell.length_a   1.000
_cell.length_b   1.000
_cell.length_c   1.000
_cell.angle_alpha   90.00
_cell.angle_beta   90.00
_cell.angle_gamma   90.00
#
_symmetry.space_group_name_H-M   'P 1'
#
loop_
_entity.id
_entity.type
_entity.pdbx_description
1 polymer ?
#
loop_
_entity_poly.entity_id
_entity_poly.type
_entity_poly.pdbx_seq_one_letter_code
_entity_poly.pdbx_strand_id
1 'polypeptide(L)'
;MSESAELYPKGVALVIGGSGGVGQAICKALSDNNVPVCLTYNRNHDGAQTVVADCGGAARHISCAQVDVQDIDTLRRCVGEALEKYGRLHSVFIATGYDIPQSPISDVTPELWQRVMRSDAEGTFNVIHATLPHLRAGGGGSYIHISSAGLLKYPPLDILSVAPKAAVEELIKGIAKEEGVHNIRANSIAIGVIETGIFLRLKEQGVFDDAWIESVKSALPLKRFGQPEEVAQMAVFLASNRAAYTTGQLIPVDGGFGV
;
A
#
# COMPACT_ATOMS: atom_id res chain seq x y z
N MET A 1 35.59 10.04 -7.84
CA MET A 1 34.48 9.35 -8.54
C MET A 1 33.58 8.86 -7.43
N SER A 2 32.43 9.51 -7.21
CA SER A 2 31.46 9.04 -6.22
C SER A 2 30.89 7.71 -6.72
N GLU A 3 31.04 6.64 -5.92
CA GLU A 3 30.25 5.44 -6.13
C GLU A 3 28.79 5.88 -6.32
N SER A 4 28.16 5.46 -7.40
CA SER A 4 26.73 5.72 -7.60
C SER A 4 26.01 5.05 -6.43
N ALA A 5 25.49 5.85 -5.51
CA ALA A 5 24.76 5.34 -4.36
C ALA A 5 23.64 4.42 -4.86
N GLU A 6 23.60 3.18 -4.35
CA GLU A 6 22.56 2.22 -4.70
C GLU A 6 21.19 2.86 -4.50
N LEU A 7 20.30 2.71 -5.46
CA LEU A 7 18.98 3.33 -5.43
C LEU A 7 18.12 2.77 -4.27
N TYR A 8 18.31 1.51 -3.94
CA TYR A 8 17.65 0.84 -2.81
C TYR A 8 18.71 0.16 -1.93
N PRO A 9 18.45 0.02 -0.62
CA PRO A 9 19.28 -0.82 0.23
C PRO A 9 19.24 -2.30 -0.22
N LYS A 10 20.28 -3.07 0.08
CA LYS A 10 20.27 -4.53 -0.13
C LYS A 10 19.20 -5.18 0.74
N GLY A 11 18.60 -6.28 0.25
CA GLY A 11 17.56 -7.02 0.95
C GLY A 11 16.26 -7.11 0.13
N VAL A 12 15.14 -7.28 0.80
CA VAL A 12 13.83 -7.50 0.19
C VAL A 12 12.85 -6.37 0.52
N ALA A 13 11.99 -6.04 -0.42
CA ALA A 13 10.77 -5.26 -0.21
C ALA A 13 9.59 -6.20 0.07
N LEU A 14 8.85 -5.94 1.14
CA LEU A 14 7.62 -6.65 1.48
C LEU A 14 6.41 -5.84 0.99
N VAL A 15 5.56 -6.45 0.14
CA VAL A 15 4.37 -5.79 -0.41
C VAL A 15 3.13 -6.49 0.12
N ILE A 16 2.52 -5.93 1.16
CA ILE A 16 1.28 -6.43 1.75
C ILE A 16 0.12 -6.07 0.82
N GLY A 17 -0.65 -7.09 0.40
CA GLY A 17 -1.70 -6.93 -0.61
C GLY A 17 -1.16 -6.85 -2.04
N GLY A 18 0.01 -7.44 -2.30
CA GLY A 18 0.67 -7.43 -3.60
C GLY A 18 -0.09 -8.11 -4.73
N SER A 19 -1.10 -8.93 -4.45
CA SER A 19 -2.02 -9.50 -5.45
C SER A 19 -3.17 -8.56 -5.85
N GLY A 20 -3.32 -7.40 -5.19
CA GLY A 20 -4.32 -6.37 -5.53
C GLY A 20 -3.82 -5.41 -6.62
N GLY A 21 -4.71 -4.62 -7.22
CA GLY A 21 -4.38 -3.82 -8.40
C GLY A 21 -3.20 -2.87 -8.23
N VAL A 22 -3.19 -2.02 -7.21
CA VAL A 22 -2.05 -1.13 -6.91
C VAL A 22 -0.83 -1.93 -6.44
N GLY A 23 -1.05 -2.98 -5.61
CA GLY A 23 0.03 -3.84 -5.12
C GLY A 23 0.79 -4.54 -6.25
N GLN A 24 0.08 -5.02 -7.29
CA GLN A 24 0.69 -5.61 -8.50
C GLN A 24 1.61 -4.62 -9.22
N ALA A 25 1.12 -3.40 -9.43
CA ALA A 25 1.91 -2.34 -10.08
C ALA A 25 3.16 -1.98 -9.26
N ILE A 26 3.06 -1.95 -7.92
CA ILE A 26 4.22 -1.75 -7.02
C ILE A 26 5.22 -2.90 -7.18
N CYS A 27 4.76 -4.17 -7.15
CA CYS A 27 5.64 -5.33 -7.34
C CYS A 27 6.37 -5.27 -8.67
N LYS A 28 5.66 -4.92 -9.76
CA LYS A 28 6.26 -4.77 -11.08
C LYS A 28 7.30 -3.65 -11.10
N ALA A 29 6.98 -2.46 -10.57
CA ALA A 29 7.90 -1.33 -10.53
C ALA A 29 9.16 -1.62 -9.70
N LEU A 30 9.05 -2.38 -8.59
CA LEU A 30 10.21 -2.85 -7.82
C LEU A 30 11.05 -3.84 -8.62
N SER A 31 10.41 -4.83 -9.27
CA SER A 31 11.10 -5.81 -10.12
C SER A 31 11.85 -5.15 -11.27
N ASP A 32 11.26 -4.15 -11.93
CA ASP A 32 11.90 -3.39 -13.00
C ASP A 32 13.15 -2.61 -12.51
N ASN A 33 13.20 -2.28 -11.22
CA ASN A 33 14.38 -1.73 -10.55
C ASN A 33 15.32 -2.79 -9.95
N ASN A 34 15.14 -4.08 -10.26
CA ASN A 34 15.90 -5.22 -9.74
C ASN A 34 15.88 -5.35 -8.21
N VAL A 35 14.80 -4.92 -7.57
CA VAL A 35 14.57 -5.08 -6.12
C VAL A 35 13.93 -6.44 -5.87
N PRO A 36 14.48 -7.30 -4.99
CA PRO A 36 13.80 -8.51 -4.54
C PRO A 36 12.47 -8.19 -3.86
N VAL A 37 11.42 -8.96 -4.17
CA VAL A 37 10.07 -8.72 -3.63
C VAL A 37 9.50 -9.98 -3.00
N CYS A 38 8.99 -9.85 -1.77
CA CYS A 38 8.04 -10.77 -1.17
C CYS A 38 6.66 -10.09 -1.17
N LEU A 39 5.77 -10.55 -2.04
CA LEU A 39 4.40 -10.05 -2.05
C LEU A 39 3.49 -10.93 -1.21
N THR A 40 2.42 -10.36 -0.65
CA THR A 40 1.44 -11.15 0.09
C THR A 40 0.07 -11.12 -0.55
N TYR A 41 -0.70 -12.18 -0.30
CA TYR A 41 -2.10 -12.30 -0.64
C TYR A 41 -2.87 -12.91 0.53
N ASN A 42 -4.16 -12.64 0.64
CA ASN A 42 -5.03 -13.33 1.62
C ASN A 42 -5.76 -14.51 0.96
N ARG A 43 -6.58 -14.25 -0.09
CA ARG A 43 -7.44 -15.25 -0.74
C ARG A 43 -7.10 -15.50 -2.19
N ASN A 44 -6.51 -14.52 -2.89
CA ASN A 44 -6.25 -14.59 -4.32
C ASN A 44 -4.87 -15.20 -4.62
N HIS A 45 -4.75 -16.52 -4.42
CA HIS A 45 -3.52 -17.26 -4.70
C HIS A 45 -3.11 -17.17 -6.18
N ASP A 46 -4.05 -17.42 -7.07
CA ASP A 46 -3.76 -17.47 -8.52
C ASP A 46 -3.33 -16.10 -9.05
N GLY A 47 -3.97 -15.02 -8.58
CA GLY A 47 -3.53 -13.67 -8.86
C GLY A 47 -2.12 -13.38 -8.33
N ALA A 48 -1.76 -13.86 -7.15
CA ALA A 48 -0.42 -13.71 -6.62
C ALA A 48 0.63 -14.46 -7.45
N GLN A 49 0.33 -15.68 -7.90
CA GLN A 49 1.21 -16.46 -8.79
C GLN A 49 1.39 -15.78 -10.15
N THR A 50 0.32 -15.21 -10.70
CA THR A 50 0.40 -14.41 -11.94
C THR A 50 1.36 -13.24 -11.76
N VAL A 51 1.24 -12.47 -10.66
CA VAL A 51 2.16 -11.36 -10.37
C VAL A 51 3.60 -11.84 -10.24
N VAL A 52 3.83 -12.95 -9.55
CA VAL A 52 5.19 -13.55 -9.46
C VAL A 52 5.74 -13.85 -10.86
N ALA A 53 4.95 -14.47 -11.73
CA ALA A 53 5.38 -14.83 -13.09
C ALA A 53 5.67 -13.56 -13.93
N ASP A 54 4.77 -12.60 -13.92
CA ASP A 54 4.87 -11.34 -14.69
C ASP A 54 6.06 -10.47 -14.24
N CYS A 55 6.43 -10.56 -12.97
CA CYS A 55 7.61 -9.90 -12.41
C CYS A 55 8.91 -10.68 -12.61
N GLY A 56 8.93 -11.81 -13.34
CA GLY A 56 10.11 -12.59 -13.65
C GLY A 56 10.45 -13.70 -12.63
N GLY A 57 9.57 -13.96 -11.67
CA GLY A 57 9.64 -15.09 -10.76
C GLY A 57 10.94 -15.20 -9.96
N ALA A 58 11.40 -16.42 -9.78
CA ALA A 58 12.63 -16.72 -9.03
C ALA A 58 13.88 -16.09 -9.65
N ALA A 59 13.94 -15.90 -10.97
CA ALA A 59 15.07 -15.29 -11.66
C ALA A 59 15.28 -13.82 -11.27
N ARG A 60 14.22 -13.14 -10.84
CA ARG A 60 14.25 -11.76 -10.31
C ARG A 60 14.03 -11.68 -8.81
N HIS A 61 14.14 -12.81 -8.10
CA HIS A 61 13.92 -12.89 -6.64
C HIS A 61 12.53 -12.41 -6.20
N ILE A 62 11.49 -12.76 -6.97
CA ILE A 62 10.10 -12.48 -6.62
C ILE A 62 9.49 -13.73 -5.98
N SER A 63 8.79 -13.56 -4.87
CA SER A 63 8.07 -14.61 -4.17
C SER A 63 6.76 -14.12 -3.60
N CYS A 64 5.83 -15.03 -3.30
CA CYS A 64 4.58 -14.69 -2.63
C CYS A 64 4.35 -15.57 -1.39
N ALA A 65 3.61 -15.02 -0.42
CA ALA A 65 3.20 -15.72 0.79
C ALA A 65 1.72 -15.43 1.10
N GLN A 66 1.02 -16.43 1.66
CA GLN A 66 -0.32 -16.20 2.16
C GLN A 66 -0.27 -15.56 3.54
N VAL A 67 -0.94 -14.42 3.70
CA VAL A 67 -0.99 -13.65 4.94
C VAL A 67 -2.39 -13.10 5.15
N ASP A 68 -2.95 -13.34 6.33
CA ASP A 68 -4.06 -12.56 6.86
C ASP A 68 -3.47 -11.49 7.81
N VAL A 69 -3.66 -10.22 7.49
CA VAL A 69 -3.14 -9.12 8.31
C VAL A 69 -3.78 -9.05 9.71
N GLN A 70 -4.90 -9.72 9.92
CA GLN A 70 -5.54 -9.85 11.23
C GLN A 70 -4.87 -10.94 12.09
N ASP A 71 -4.05 -11.81 11.50
CA ASP A 71 -3.32 -12.88 12.17
C ASP A 71 -1.82 -12.52 12.23
N ILE A 72 -1.38 -12.10 13.41
CA ILE A 72 0.00 -11.68 13.65
C ILE A 72 1.01 -12.80 13.45
N ASP A 73 0.61 -14.07 13.66
CA ASP A 73 1.53 -15.19 13.54
C ASP A 73 1.79 -15.54 12.07
N THR A 74 0.79 -15.37 11.18
CA THR A 74 1.03 -15.49 9.73
C THR A 74 1.96 -14.40 9.22
N LEU A 75 1.83 -13.17 9.73
CA LEU A 75 2.74 -12.06 9.43
C LEU A 75 4.18 -12.36 9.88
N ARG A 76 4.36 -12.77 11.14
CA ARG A 76 5.69 -13.10 11.70
C ARG A 76 6.37 -14.21 10.92
N ARG A 77 5.63 -15.25 10.55
CA ARG A 77 6.14 -16.35 9.72
C ARG A 77 6.60 -15.84 8.35
N CYS A 78 5.76 -15.07 7.65
CA CYS A 78 6.09 -14.49 6.35
C CYS A 78 7.36 -13.62 6.43
N VAL A 79 7.48 -12.78 7.44
CA VAL A 79 8.66 -11.93 7.66
C VAL A 79 9.89 -12.79 7.96
N GLY A 80 9.78 -13.83 8.80
CA GLY A 80 10.87 -14.76 9.09
C GLY A 80 11.39 -15.45 7.85
N GLU A 81 10.51 -16.03 7.03
CA GLU A 81 10.87 -16.68 5.76
C GLU A 81 11.53 -15.71 4.76
N ALA A 82 11.04 -14.47 4.69
CA ALA A 82 11.65 -13.44 3.85
C ALA A 82 13.05 -13.07 4.33
N LEU A 83 13.26 -12.97 5.64
CA LEU A 83 14.59 -12.68 6.23
C LEU A 83 15.56 -13.85 6.05
N GLU A 84 15.13 -15.08 6.23
CA GLU A 84 15.94 -16.28 5.96
C GLU A 84 16.42 -16.31 4.50
N LYS A 85 15.53 -15.95 3.56
CA LYS A 85 15.82 -15.99 2.13
C LYS A 85 16.67 -14.82 1.65
N TYR A 86 16.43 -13.61 2.16
CA TYR A 86 17.00 -12.37 1.62
C TYR A 86 17.92 -11.63 2.59
N GLY A 87 18.03 -12.10 3.82
CA GLY A 87 18.91 -11.57 4.88
C GLY A 87 18.43 -10.28 5.54
N ARG A 88 17.70 -9.40 4.82
CA ARG A 88 17.28 -8.08 5.31
C ARG A 88 15.95 -7.64 4.71
N LEU A 89 15.11 -7.05 5.53
CA LEU A 89 13.95 -6.27 5.10
C LEU A 89 14.35 -4.78 5.03
N HIS A 90 14.04 -4.09 3.92
CA HIS A 90 14.37 -2.67 3.79
C HIS A 90 13.16 -1.77 3.51
N SER A 91 12.07 -2.30 2.94
CA SER A 91 10.86 -1.53 2.68
C SER A 91 9.61 -2.36 2.88
N VAL A 92 8.57 -1.75 3.45
CA VAL A 92 7.26 -2.35 3.67
C VAL A 92 6.22 -1.48 2.97
N PHE A 93 5.55 -2.04 1.97
CA PHE A 93 4.45 -1.41 1.27
C PHE A 93 3.14 -1.99 1.81
N ILE A 94 2.22 -1.14 2.22
CA ILE A 94 0.91 -1.54 2.74
C ILE A 94 -0.12 -1.10 1.71
N ALA A 95 -0.52 -2.04 0.84
CA ALA A 95 -1.44 -1.83 -0.27
C ALA A 95 -2.71 -2.70 -0.13
N THR A 96 -3.10 -2.98 1.10
CA THR A 96 -4.35 -3.67 1.39
C THR A 96 -5.55 -2.79 1.06
N GLY A 97 -6.58 -3.40 0.51
CA GLY A 97 -7.87 -2.75 0.24
C GLY A 97 -8.99 -3.75 0.47
N TYR A 98 -10.13 -3.25 0.89
CA TYR A 98 -11.32 -4.05 1.16
C TYR A 98 -12.47 -3.62 0.26
N ASP A 99 -13.32 -4.59 -0.08
CA ASP A 99 -14.63 -4.28 -0.64
C ASP A 99 -15.52 -3.74 0.47
N ILE A 100 -15.78 -2.46 0.40
CA ILE A 100 -16.66 -1.74 1.32
C ILE A 100 -17.83 -1.16 0.55
N PRO A 101 -19.06 -1.23 1.09
CA PRO A 101 -20.19 -0.55 0.48
C PRO A 101 -20.02 0.98 0.59
N GLN A 102 -20.46 1.66 -0.44
CA GLN A 102 -20.65 3.12 -0.42
C GLN A 102 -21.99 3.41 0.26
N SER A 103 -21.97 3.86 1.50
CA SER A 103 -23.19 3.98 2.32
C SER A 103 -23.18 5.27 3.16
N PRO A 104 -24.36 5.89 3.41
CA PRO A 104 -24.48 6.92 4.42
C PRO A 104 -24.02 6.42 5.79
N ILE A 105 -23.48 7.29 6.63
CA ILE A 105 -23.02 6.93 7.99
C ILE A 105 -24.16 6.32 8.81
N SER A 106 -25.40 6.79 8.62
CA SER A 106 -26.60 6.27 9.29
C SER A 106 -26.86 4.79 9.03
N ASP A 107 -26.40 4.27 7.90
CA ASP A 107 -26.68 2.90 7.44
C ASP A 107 -25.53 1.94 7.71
N VAL A 108 -24.40 2.47 8.21
CA VAL A 108 -23.24 1.65 8.62
C VAL A 108 -23.53 0.99 9.95
N THR A 109 -23.63 -0.36 9.96
CA THR A 109 -23.85 -1.10 11.21
C THR A 109 -22.57 -1.16 12.05
N PRO A 110 -22.69 -1.30 13.40
CA PRO A 110 -21.54 -1.49 14.28
C PRO A 110 -20.65 -2.68 13.88
N GLU A 111 -21.25 -3.78 13.41
CA GLU A 111 -20.55 -4.99 13.00
C GLU A 111 -19.72 -4.75 11.71
N LEU A 112 -20.30 -4.03 10.74
CA LEU A 112 -19.61 -3.63 9.53
C LEU A 112 -18.43 -2.71 9.85
N TRP A 113 -18.66 -1.70 10.69
CA TRP A 113 -17.64 -0.78 11.17
C TRP A 113 -16.46 -1.54 11.84
N GLN A 114 -16.77 -2.41 12.81
CA GLN A 114 -15.74 -3.20 13.52
C GLN A 114 -14.94 -4.07 12.56
N ARG A 115 -15.59 -4.72 11.60
CA ARG A 115 -14.92 -5.56 10.61
C ARG A 115 -13.93 -4.76 9.76
N VAL A 116 -14.33 -3.58 9.31
CA VAL A 116 -13.48 -2.71 8.48
C VAL A 116 -12.31 -2.17 9.30
N MET A 117 -12.55 -1.68 10.53
CA MET A 117 -11.49 -1.20 11.41
C MET A 117 -10.46 -2.29 11.73
N ARG A 118 -10.91 -3.53 12.01
CA ARG A 118 -10.01 -4.67 12.21
C ARG A 118 -9.15 -4.97 11.00
N SER A 119 -9.78 -4.98 9.84
CA SER A 119 -9.06 -5.34 8.62
C SER A 119 -8.06 -4.29 8.18
N ASP A 120 -8.41 -3.01 8.25
CA ASP A 120 -7.59 -1.93 7.72
C ASP A 120 -6.67 -1.33 8.82
N ALA A 121 -7.23 -0.81 9.91
CA ALA A 121 -6.45 -0.13 10.94
C ALA A 121 -5.65 -1.12 11.81
N GLU A 122 -6.33 -2.11 12.43
CA GLU A 122 -5.64 -3.11 13.27
C GLU A 122 -4.71 -3.99 12.42
N GLY A 123 -5.14 -4.39 11.21
CA GLY A 123 -4.30 -5.16 10.29
C GLY A 123 -3.02 -4.42 9.91
N THR A 124 -3.11 -3.12 9.65
CA THR A 124 -1.92 -2.28 9.39
C THR A 124 -1.02 -2.18 10.61
N PHE A 125 -1.59 -2.01 11.81
CA PHE A 125 -0.80 -2.03 13.05
C PHE A 125 -0.06 -3.36 13.24
N ASN A 126 -0.70 -4.50 12.96
CA ASN A 126 -0.06 -5.81 13.02
C ASN A 126 1.12 -5.94 12.04
N VAL A 127 0.97 -5.43 10.81
CA VAL A 127 2.07 -5.38 9.83
C VAL A 127 3.24 -4.57 10.39
N ILE A 128 2.99 -3.38 10.91
CA ILE A 128 4.02 -2.53 11.51
C ILE A 128 4.69 -3.25 12.68
N HIS A 129 3.91 -3.81 13.59
CA HIS A 129 4.41 -4.53 14.77
C HIS A 129 5.29 -5.73 14.40
N ALA A 130 4.93 -6.47 13.35
CA ALA A 130 5.71 -7.63 12.88
C ALA A 130 6.99 -7.24 12.13
N THR A 131 7.06 -6.06 11.52
CA THR A 131 8.17 -5.68 10.63
C THR A 131 9.14 -4.67 11.23
N LEU A 132 8.68 -3.81 12.14
CA LEU A 132 9.46 -2.71 12.71
C LEU A 132 10.76 -3.16 13.41
N PRO A 133 10.78 -4.22 14.25
CA PRO A 133 12.03 -4.70 14.86
C PRO A 133 13.08 -5.10 13.82
N HIS A 134 12.65 -5.64 12.68
CA HIS A 134 13.53 -6.10 11.61
C HIS A 134 14.07 -4.95 10.76
N LEU A 135 13.31 -3.88 10.56
CA LEU A 135 13.81 -2.65 9.94
C LEU A 135 14.87 -1.99 10.83
N ARG A 136 14.64 -1.93 12.16
CA ARG A 136 15.64 -1.44 13.11
C ARG A 136 16.93 -2.27 13.07
N ALA A 137 16.81 -3.60 13.18
CA ALA A 137 17.95 -4.51 13.14
C ALA A 137 18.71 -4.45 11.81
N GLY A 138 18.01 -4.18 10.71
CA GLY A 138 18.56 -3.99 9.38
C GLY A 138 19.25 -2.64 9.14
N GLY A 139 19.25 -1.72 10.11
CA GLY A 139 19.86 -0.39 9.98
C GLY A 139 18.97 0.64 9.27
N GLY A 140 17.67 0.45 9.31
CA GLY A 140 16.67 1.37 8.78
C GLY A 140 15.91 0.85 7.57
N GLY A 141 15.04 1.69 7.02
CA GLY A 141 14.20 1.35 5.88
C GLY A 141 13.02 2.31 5.70
N SER A 142 11.96 1.83 5.05
CA SER A 142 10.80 2.70 4.80
C SER A 142 9.47 1.96 4.84
N TYR A 143 8.46 2.64 5.37
CA TYR A 143 7.04 2.29 5.22
C TYR A 143 6.40 3.17 4.16
N ILE A 144 5.64 2.56 3.26
CA ILE A 144 4.82 3.23 2.26
C ILE A 144 3.39 2.69 2.37
N HIS A 145 2.47 3.54 2.82
CA HIS A 145 1.06 3.20 2.97
C HIS A 145 0.25 3.76 1.79
N ILE A 146 -0.62 2.94 1.22
CA ILE A 146 -1.59 3.38 0.20
C ILE A 146 -2.85 3.82 0.92
N SER A 147 -3.01 5.13 0.98
CA SER A 147 -4.05 5.85 1.70
C SER A 147 -5.16 6.35 0.75
N SER A 148 -5.92 7.34 1.14
CA SER A 148 -7.03 7.89 0.35
C SER A 148 -6.97 9.42 0.28
N ALA A 149 -7.22 9.98 -0.89
CA ALA A 149 -7.45 11.41 -1.07
C ALA A 149 -8.73 11.91 -0.33
N GLY A 150 -9.59 10.99 0.09
CA GLY A 150 -10.71 11.27 0.98
C GLY A 150 -10.31 11.89 2.32
N LEU A 151 -9.05 11.77 2.73
CA LEU A 151 -8.49 12.47 3.90
C LEU A 151 -8.23 13.96 3.65
N LEU A 152 -8.05 14.35 2.40
CA LEU A 152 -7.82 15.76 2.01
C LEU A 152 -9.14 16.46 1.73
N LYS A 153 -10.07 15.75 1.07
CA LYS A 153 -11.41 16.24 0.73
C LYS A 153 -12.38 15.09 0.84
N TYR A 154 -13.22 15.12 1.89
CA TYR A 154 -14.10 14.01 2.22
C TYR A 154 -15.15 13.76 1.12
N PRO A 155 -15.17 12.58 0.49
CA PRO A 155 -16.25 12.22 -0.45
C PRO A 155 -17.45 11.68 0.32
N PRO A 156 -18.67 12.02 -0.08
CA PRO A 156 -19.88 11.43 0.53
C PRO A 156 -19.86 9.89 0.44
N LEU A 157 -20.47 9.22 1.40
CA LEU A 157 -20.65 7.76 1.48
C LEU A 157 -19.39 6.94 1.73
N ASP A 158 -18.23 7.56 1.99
CA ASP A 158 -16.93 6.88 2.02
C ASP A 158 -16.33 6.73 3.44
N ILE A 159 -17.16 6.78 4.48
CA ILE A 159 -16.69 6.71 5.89
C ILE A 159 -15.89 5.44 6.17
N LEU A 160 -16.28 4.32 5.56
CA LEU A 160 -15.62 3.01 5.74
C LEU A 160 -14.23 2.93 5.09
N SER A 161 -13.93 3.81 4.12
CA SER A 161 -12.59 3.98 3.58
C SER A 161 -11.78 4.99 4.38
N VAL A 162 -12.35 6.16 4.62
CA VAL A 162 -11.62 7.32 5.15
C VAL A 162 -11.25 7.17 6.62
N ALA A 163 -12.18 6.67 7.46
CA ALA A 163 -11.95 6.62 8.91
C ALA A 163 -10.80 5.67 9.33
N PRO A 164 -10.72 4.42 8.86
CA PRO A 164 -9.58 3.57 9.20
C PRO A 164 -8.26 4.14 8.66
N LYS A 165 -8.26 4.74 7.48
CA LYS A 165 -7.07 5.38 6.90
C LYS A 165 -6.61 6.60 7.69
N ALA A 166 -7.54 7.37 8.27
CA ALA A 166 -7.19 8.45 9.20
C ALA A 166 -6.43 7.93 10.43
N ALA A 167 -6.86 6.79 11.00
CA ALA A 167 -6.14 6.16 12.10
C ALA A 167 -4.74 5.69 11.68
N VAL A 168 -4.61 5.12 10.49
CA VAL A 168 -3.31 4.68 9.96
C VAL A 168 -2.39 5.86 9.67
N GLU A 169 -2.91 7.02 9.23
CA GLU A 169 -2.07 8.22 9.03
C GLU A 169 -1.39 8.68 10.31
N GLU A 170 -2.06 8.60 11.46
CA GLU A 170 -1.42 8.92 12.73
C GLU A 170 -0.36 7.88 13.13
N LEU A 171 -0.54 6.59 12.79
CA LEU A 171 0.51 5.57 12.94
C LEU A 171 1.73 5.89 12.07
N ILE A 172 1.54 6.27 10.81
CA ILE A 172 2.61 6.64 9.88
C ILE A 172 3.40 7.85 10.39
N LYS A 173 2.69 8.88 10.90
CA LYS A 173 3.33 10.04 11.53
C LYS A 173 4.10 9.64 12.79
N GLY A 174 3.51 8.77 13.62
CA GLY A 174 4.16 8.23 14.82
C GLY A 174 5.47 7.53 14.46
N ILE A 175 5.47 6.63 13.48
CA ILE A 175 6.68 5.95 13.00
C ILE A 175 7.71 6.98 12.49
N ALA A 176 7.29 7.93 11.66
CA ALA A 176 8.20 8.94 11.13
C ALA A 176 8.88 9.74 12.24
N LYS A 177 8.16 10.05 13.31
CA LYS A 177 8.66 10.83 14.44
C LYS A 177 9.54 10.02 15.39
N GLU A 178 9.13 8.80 15.72
CA GLU A 178 9.78 7.98 16.75
C GLU A 178 10.92 7.14 16.19
N GLU A 179 10.81 6.67 14.96
CA GLU A 179 11.73 5.74 14.33
C GLU A 179 12.79 6.40 13.42
N GLY A 180 12.68 7.70 13.21
CA GLY A 180 13.68 8.46 12.45
C GLY A 180 15.10 8.31 12.99
N VAL A 181 15.27 8.17 14.29
CA VAL A 181 16.56 7.91 14.96
C VAL A 181 17.17 6.56 14.56
N HIS A 182 16.35 5.62 14.06
CA HIS A 182 16.77 4.33 13.52
C HIS A 182 16.87 4.32 11.99
N ASN A 183 16.87 5.50 11.36
CA ASN A 183 16.89 5.66 9.93
C ASN A 183 15.68 4.98 9.22
N ILE A 184 14.51 5.00 9.87
CA ILE A 184 13.26 4.50 9.32
C ILE A 184 12.40 5.69 8.92
N ARG A 185 11.95 5.67 7.66
CA ARG A 185 11.04 6.67 7.11
C ARG A 185 9.65 6.06 6.95
N ALA A 186 8.60 6.86 7.06
CA ALA A 186 7.23 6.42 6.84
C ALA A 186 6.44 7.52 6.13
N ASN A 187 5.81 7.16 5.02
CA ASN A 187 5.01 8.09 4.22
C ASN A 187 3.75 7.38 3.69
N SER A 188 2.73 8.16 3.39
CA SER A 188 1.50 7.69 2.77
C SER A 188 1.27 8.35 1.41
N ILE A 189 0.57 7.65 0.53
CA ILE A 189 0.12 8.15 -0.76
C ILE A 189 -1.40 8.24 -0.72
N ALA A 190 -1.93 9.47 -0.76
CA ALA A 190 -3.35 9.73 -0.84
C ALA A 190 -3.83 9.52 -2.29
N ILE A 191 -4.34 8.33 -2.60
CA ILE A 191 -4.80 8.01 -3.95
C ILE A 191 -6.22 8.52 -4.19
N GLY A 192 -6.46 9.03 -5.40
CA GLY A 192 -7.80 9.28 -5.93
C GLY A 192 -8.46 8.01 -6.46
N VAL A 193 -9.38 8.14 -7.40
CA VAL A 193 -9.95 6.99 -8.13
C VAL A 193 -8.91 6.45 -9.09
N ILE A 194 -8.55 5.18 -8.91
CA ILE A 194 -7.56 4.46 -9.73
C ILE A 194 -8.26 3.37 -10.52
N GLU A 195 -8.02 3.28 -11.82
CA GLU A 195 -8.65 2.31 -12.73
C GLU A 195 -8.12 0.89 -12.51
N THR A 196 -8.34 0.34 -11.31
CA THR A 196 -7.92 -1.02 -10.96
C THR A 196 -8.71 -1.56 -9.76
N GLY A 197 -8.61 -2.85 -9.48
CA GLY A 197 -9.06 -3.49 -8.23
C GLY A 197 -10.50 -3.17 -7.85
N ILE A 198 -10.68 -2.44 -6.75
CA ILE A 198 -11.99 -2.11 -6.17
C ILE A 198 -12.85 -1.31 -7.16
N PHE A 199 -12.27 -0.32 -7.86
CA PHE A 199 -13.01 0.49 -8.83
C PHE A 199 -13.61 -0.37 -9.95
N LEU A 200 -12.84 -1.28 -10.53
CA LEU A 200 -13.32 -2.15 -11.61
C LEU A 200 -14.43 -3.07 -11.13
N ARG A 201 -14.31 -3.63 -9.93
CA ARG A 201 -15.37 -4.48 -9.34
C ARG A 201 -16.66 -3.70 -9.08
N LEU A 202 -16.58 -2.52 -8.50
CA LEU A 202 -17.76 -1.67 -8.23
C LEU A 202 -18.42 -1.20 -9.55
N LYS A 203 -17.62 -0.98 -10.60
CA LYS A 203 -18.13 -0.71 -11.95
C LYS A 203 -18.88 -1.94 -12.53
N GLU A 204 -18.31 -3.13 -12.44
CA GLU A 204 -18.94 -4.37 -12.87
C GLU A 204 -20.26 -4.66 -12.11
N GLN A 205 -20.31 -4.30 -10.84
CA GLN A 205 -21.50 -4.41 -9.99
C GLN A 205 -22.56 -3.32 -10.26
N GLY A 206 -22.27 -2.35 -11.15
CA GLY A 206 -23.17 -1.25 -11.47
C GLY A 206 -23.27 -0.19 -10.36
N VAL A 207 -22.41 -0.21 -9.34
CA VAL A 207 -22.35 0.81 -8.29
C VAL A 207 -21.79 2.12 -8.87
N PHE A 208 -20.81 2.03 -9.76
CA PHE A 208 -20.26 3.15 -10.50
C PHE A 208 -20.73 3.06 -11.96
N ASP A 209 -21.86 3.67 -12.27
CA ASP A 209 -22.37 3.76 -13.63
C ASP A 209 -21.63 4.82 -14.46
N ASP A 210 -21.92 4.86 -15.77
CA ASP A 210 -21.25 5.80 -16.68
C ASP A 210 -21.55 7.27 -16.33
N ALA A 211 -22.74 7.57 -15.79
CA ALA A 211 -23.09 8.93 -15.36
C ALA A 211 -22.27 9.37 -14.16
N TRP A 212 -22.08 8.47 -13.18
CA TRP A 212 -21.20 8.71 -12.04
C TRP A 212 -19.75 8.91 -12.50
N ILE A 213 -19.23 8.03 -13.38
CA ILE A 213 -17.88 8.08 -13.92
C ILE A 213 -17.61 9.43 -14.59
N GLU A 214 -18.49 9.87 -15.50
CA GLU A 214 -18.36 11.14 -16.20
C GLU A 214 -18.48 12.35 -15.25
N SER A 215 -19.38 12.29 -14.27
CA SER A 215 -19.51 13.33 -13.24
C SER A 215 -18.22 13.49 -12.43
N VAL A 216 -17.62 12.39 -11.96
CA VAL A 216 -16.39 12.43 -11.18
C VAL A 216 -15.22 12.90 -12.04
N LYS A 217 -15.05 12.37 -13.25
CA LYS A 217 -13.99 12.80 -14.18
C LYS A 217 -14.12 14.31 -14.49
N SER A 218 -15.34 14.80 -14.72
CA SER A 218 -15.55 16.22 -15.03
C SER A 218 -15.20 17.15 -13.86
N ALA A 219 -15.28 16.65 -12.62
CA ALA A 219 -14.91 17.39 -11.42
C ALA A 219 -13.40 17.41 -11.15
N LEU A 220 -12.64 16.43 -11.67
CA LEU A 220 -11.19 16.37 -11.51
C LEU A 220 -10.48 17.39 -12.39
N PRO A 221 -9.44 18.08 -11.91
CA PRO A 221 -8.57 18.93 -12.74
C PRO A 221 -7.99 18.19 -13.95
N LEU A 222 -7.48 16.96 -13.78
CA LEU A 222 -6.88 16.19 -14.88
C LEU A 222 -7.90 15.45 -15.76
N LYS A 223 -9.23 15.53 -15.47
CA LYS A 223 -10.31 14.99 -16.29
C LYS A 223 -10.23 13.48 -16.61
N ARG A 224 -9.51 12.73 -15.81
CA ARG A 224 -9.37 11.27 -15.92
C ARG A 224 -9.13 10.64 -14.56
N PHE A 225 -9.33 9.35 -14.46
CA PHE A 225 -8.85 8.57 -13.32
C PHE A 225 -7.36 8.27 -13.44
N GLY A 226 -6.75 7.92 -12.31
CA GLY A 226 -5.35 7.50 -12.25
C GLY A 226 -5.16 6.06 -12.69
N GLN A 227 -3.94 5.74 -13.09
CA GLN A 227 -3.51 4.38 -13.39
C GLN A 227 -2.70 3.82 -12.21
N PRO A 228 -2.75 2.49 -11.94
CA PRO A 228 -2.00 1.90 -10.83
C PRO A 228 -0.48 2.13 -10.95
N GLU A 229 0.05 2.24 -12.16
CA GLU A 229 1.45 2.55 -12.41
C GLU A 229 1.85 3.94 -11.91
N GLU A 230 0.96 4.93 -11.98
CA GLU A 230 1.23 6.29 -11.48
C GLU A 230 1.40 6.29 -9.96
N VAL A 231 0.59 5.50 -9.25
CA VAL A 231 0.73 5.28 -7.81
C VAL A 231 2.01 4.51 -7.49
N ALA A 232 2.31 3.47 -8.26
CA ALA A 232 3.50 2.63 -8.07
C ALA A 232 4.79 3.44 -8.24
N GLN A 233 4.87 4.36 -9.20
CA GLN A 233 6.04 5.22 -9.39
C GLN A 233 6.30 6.10 -8.16
N MET A 234 5.27 6.69 -7.56
CA MET A 234 5.40 7.45 -6.31
C MET A 234 5.82 6.53 -5.16
N ALA A 235 5.24 5.33 -5.07
CA ALA A 235 5.55 4.37 -4.00
C ALA A 235 7.03 3.94 -4.03
N VAL A 236 7.55 3.57 -5.20
CA VAL A 236 8.96 3.15 -5.33
C VAL A 236 9.93 4.32 -5.17
N PHE A 237 9.54 5.53 -5.57
CA PHE A 237 10.33 6.74 -5.27
C PHE A 237 10.46 6.96 -3.77
N LEU A 238 9.36 6.91 -3.02
CA LEU A 238 9.36 7.10 -1.57
C LEU A 238 10.15 6.01 -0.83
N ALA A 239 10.20 4.79 -1.35
CA ALA A 239 11.00 3.71 -0.80
C ALA A 239 12.50 3.86 -1.09
N SER A 240 12.85 4.59 -2.13
CA SER A 240 14.24 4.72 -2.61
C SER A 240 15.06 5.71 -1.78
N ASN A 241 16.39 5.66 -1.95
CA ASN A 241 17.34 6.62 -1.39
C ASN A 241 17.17 8.05 -1.98
N ARG A 242 16.43 8.22 -3.08
CA ARG A 242 16.08 9.55 -3.60
C ARG A 242 15.15 10.32 -2.69
N ALA A 243 14.34 9.62 -1.87
CA ALA A 243 13.45 10.21 -0.89
C ALA A 243 14.02 10.21 0.53
N ALA A 244 15.36 10.18 0.68
CA ALA A 244 16.04 10.02 1.96
C ALA A 244 15.70 11.10 3.00
N TYR A 245 15.22 12.27 2.58
CA TYR A 245 14.82 13.37 3.48
C TYR A 245 13.30 13.58 3.53
N THR A 246 12.52 12.58 3.07
CA THR A 246 11.04 12.63 3.05
C THR A 246 10.47 11.61 4.02
N THR A 247 9.82 12.07 5.09
CA THR A 247 9.14 11.22 6.09
C THR A 247 7.95 11.95 6.72
N GLY A 248 6.95 11.21 7.19
CA GLY A 248 5.74 11.72 7.82
C GLY A 248 4.76 12.42 6.89
N GLN A 249 4.87 12.19 5.57
CA GLN A 249 4.08 12.91 4.58
C GLN A 249 2.91 12.07 4.07
N LEU A 250 1.78 12.74 3.84
CA LEU A 250 0.65 12.27 3.04
C LEU A 250 0.72 12.98 1.68
N ILE A 251 1.09 12.23 0.64
CA ILE A 251 1.36 12.78 -0.70
C ILE A 251 0.21 12.43 -1.64
N PRO A 252 -0.51 13.41 -2.22
CA PRO A 252 -1.62 13.13 -3.13
C PRO A 252 -1.14 12.63 -4.50
N VAL A 253 -1.79 11.56 -4.97
CA VAL A 253 -1.77 11.05 -6.36
C VAL A 253 -3.24 10.85 -6.74
N ASP A 254 -3.94 11.96 -7.00
CA ASP A 254 -5.40 12.04 -7.00
C ASP A 254 -5.99 12.81 -8.18
N GLY A 255 -5.19 13.20 -9.16
CA GLY A 255 -5.64 13.98 -10.31
C GLY A 255 -6.12 15.40 -9.96
N GLY A 256 -5.76 15.91 -8.78
CA GLY A 256 -6.17 17.19 -8.25
C GLY A 256 -7.50 17.17 -7.50
N PHE A 257 -7.97 16.00 -7.05
CA PHE A 257 -9.21 15.89 -6.28
C PHE A 257 -9.18 16.70 -4.98
N GLY A 258 -8.02 16.75 -4.32
CA GLY A 258 -7.83 17.40 -3.01
C GLY A 258 -7.73 18.93 -3.03
N VAL A 259 -7.69 19.59 -4.20
CA VAL A 259 -7.55 21.04 -4.32
C VAL A 259 -8.86 21.76 -4.63
#